data_0251a256356b9ce80d2843c00169c968
#
_entry.id   0251a256356b9ce80d2843c00169c968
#
_cell.length_a   1.000
_cell.length_b   1.000
_cell.length_c   1.000
_cell.angle_alpha   90.00
_cell.angle_beta   90.00
_cell.angle_gamma   90.00
#
_symmetry.space_group_name_H-M   'P 1'
#
loop_
_entity.id
_entity.type
_entity.pdbx_description
1 polymer ?
#
loop_
_entity_poly.entity_id
_entity_poly.type
_entity_poly.pdbx_seq_one_letter_code
_entity_poly.pdbx_strand_id
1 'polypeptide(L)' 'MNQSILFVDRVEYIEDTKRIYFFAQVNGQLITCFYLTKQSKESAIKDFESKKFDYEDIAESAIEDELYNDQGEIEVEELL' A
#
# COMPACT_ATOMS: atom_id res chain seq x y z
N MET A 1 8.46 -3.50 20.76
CA MET A 1 8.59 -2.05 20.56
C MET A 1 7.70 -1.59 19.44
N ASN A 2 6.98 -0.51 19.64
CA ASN A 2 6.03 -0.03 18.64
C ASN A 2 6.72 0.86 17.63
N GLN A 3 6.58 0.54 16.37
CA GLN A 3 7.01 1.42 15.31
C GLN A 3 5.91 2.45 15.07
N SER A 4 6.34 3.67 14.79
CA SER A 4 5.40 4.72 14.47
C SER A 4 5.10 4.64 12.97
N ILE A 5 3.93 4.16 12.62
CA ILE A 5 3.52 3.99 11.24
C ILE A 5 2.43 5.00 10.91
N LEU A 6 2.70 5.86 9.94
CA LEU A 6 1.74 6.87 9.49
C LEU A 6 1.47 6.67 8.00
N PHE A 7 0.22 6.44 7.65
CA PHE A 7 -0.15 6.32 6.24
C PHE A 7 -0.37 7.71 5.64
N VAL A 8 0.20 7.89 4.45
CA VAL A 8 0.09 9.14 3.71
C VAL A 8 -1.23 9.14 2.94
N ASP A 9 -1.93 10.25 2.93
CA ASP A 9 -3.20 10.36 2.21
C ASP A 9 -2.93 10.56 0.72
N ARG A 10 -2.50 9.48 0.08
CA ARG A 10 -2.10 9.50 -1.32
C ARG A 10 -2.22 8.11 -1.92
N VAL A 11 -2.79 8.00 -3.10
CA VAL A 11 -2.88 6.75 -3.85
C VAL A 11 -2.51 7.04 -5.30
N GLU A 12 -1.80 6.12 -5.93
CA GLU A 12 -1.39 6.25 -7.33
C GLU A 12 -1.71 4.97 -8.09
N TYR A 13 -2.09 5.12 -9.33
CA TYR A 13 -2.30 4.00 -10.24
C TYR A 13 -1.32 4.12 -11.40
N ILE A 14 -0.59 3.05 -11.66
CA ILE A 14 0.37 3.00 -12.78
C ILE A 14 -0.17 2.04 -13.83
N GLU A 15 -0.56 2.59 -14.96
CA GLU A 15 -1.20 1.84 -16.04
C GLU A 15 -0.30 0.75 -16.61
N ASP A 16 0.97 1.07 -16.82
CA ASP A 16 1.91 0.14 -17.45
C ASP A 16 2.06 -1.15 -16.67
N THR A 17 2.02 -1.08 -15.35
CA THR A 17 2.22 -2.25 -14.50
C THR A 17 0.92 -2.73 -13.87
N LYS A 18 -0.18 -2.00 -14.06
CA LYS A 18 -1.47 -2.31 -13.45
C LYS A 18 -1.37 -2.42 -11.94
N ARG A 19 -0.69 -1.45 -11.34
CA ARG A 19 -0.47 -1.44 -9.88
C ARG A 19 -1.12 -0.23 -9.23
N ILE A 20 -1.66 -0.46 -8.04
CA ILE A 20 -2.06 0.60 -7.12
C ILE A 20 -0.95 0.73 -6.09
N TYR A 21 -0.52 1.97 -5.86
CA TYR A 21 0.50 2.28 -4.85
C TYR A 21 -0.11 3.13 -3.76
N PHE A 22 0.22 2.81 -2.52
CA PHE A 22 -0.08 3.65 -1.37
C PHE A 22 1.15 3.66 -0.46
N PHE A 23 1.21 4.59 0.49
CA PHE A 23 2.49 4.91 1.13
C PHE A 23 2.34 5.00 2.63
N ALA A 24 3.40 4.58 3.33
CA ALA A 24 3.48 4.70 4.78
C ALA A 24 4.84 5.29 5.15
N GLN A 25 4.84 6.09 6.21
CA GLN A 25 6.09 6.56 6.81
C GLN A 25 6.35 5.77 8.08
N VAL A 26 7.55 5.20 8.18
CA VAL A 26 7.93 4.37 9.31
C VAL A 26 9.27 4.87 9.80
N ASN A 27 9.29 5.53 10.96
CA ASN A 27 10.52 6.06 11.55
C ASN A 27 11.28 6.95 10.58
N GLY A 28 10.58 7.79 9.85
CA GLY A 28 11.17 8.70 8.89
C GLY A 28 11.49 8.10 7.53
N GLN A 29 11.25 6.81 7.35
CA GLN A 29 11.48 6.12 6.09
C GLN A 29 10.14 5.94 5.36
N LEU A 30 10.14 6.17 4.05
CA LEU A 30 8.96 5.95 3.24
C LEU A 30 8.91 4.51 2.77
N ILE A 31 7.79 3.84 3.06
CA ILE A 31 7.54 2.48 2.59
C ILE A 31 6.46 2.55 1.52
N THR A 32 6.74 1.99 0.37
CA THR A 32 5.80 1.94 -0.75
C THR A 32 5.07 0.62 -0.74
N CYS A 33 3.75 0.67 -0.62
CA CYS A 33 2.91 -0.52 -0.61
C CYS A 33 2.19 -0.60 -1.95
N PHE A 34 2.04 -1.80 -2.50
CA PHE A 34 1.36 -1.92 -3.78
C PHE A 34 0.68 -3.26 -3.95
N TYR A 35 -0.28 -3.29 -4.87
CA TYR A 35 -0.89 -4.53 -5.31
C TYR A 35 -1.24 -4.42 -6.79
N LEU A 36 -1.30 -5.58 -7.45
CA LEU A 36 -1.70 -5.67 -8.84
C LEU A 36 -3.21 -5.73 -8.93
N THR A 37 -3.77 -5.06 -9.93
CA THR A 37 -5.20 -5.06 -10.14
C THR A 37 -5.52 -5.18 -11.62
N LYS A 38 -6.66 -5.78 -11.94
CA LYS A 38 -7.17 -5.86 -13.31
C LYS A 38 -8.21 -4.78 -13.58
N GLN A 39 -8.51 -3.96 -12.58
CA GLN A 39 -9.51 -2.92 -12.72
C GLN A 39 -8.94 -1.72 -13.49
N SER A 40 -9.82 -0.92 -14.09
CA SER A 40 -9.41 0.34 -14.69
C SER A 40 -8.96 1.30 -13.59
N LYS A 41 -8.25 2.35 -13.99
CA LYS A 41 -7.75 3.35 -13.03
C LYS A 41 -8.85 3.87 -12.12
N GLU A 42 -9.94 4.31 -12.72
CA GLU A 42 -11.03 4.92 -11.96
C GLU A 42 -11.66 3.93 -10.98
N SER A 43 -11.93 2.74 -11.47
CA SER A 43 -12.52 1.69 -10.65
C SER A 43 -11.57 1.25 -9.54
N ALA A 44 -10.28 1.10 -9.86
CA ALA A 44 -9.29 0.65 -8.90
C ALA A 44 -9.10 1.65 -7.77
N ILE A 45 -9.04 2.94 -8.10
CA ILE A 45 -8.87 3.98 -7.07
C ILE A 45 -10.08 4.06 -6.17
N LYS A 46 -11.27 3.99 -6.75
CA LYS A 46 -12.51 3.98 -5.98
C LYS A 46 -12.57 2.78 -5.04
N ASP A 47 -12.20 1.62 -5.54
CA ASP A 47 -12.20 0.40 -4.76
C ASP A 47 -11.20 0.50 -3.62
N PHE A 48 -10.00 1.02 -3.89
CA PHE A 48 -9.01 1.24 -2.85
C PHE A 48 -9.57 2.15 -1.76
N GLU A 49 -10.18 3.27 -2.14
CA GLU A 49 -10.69 4.23 -1.17
C GLU A 49 -11.78 3.64 -0.29
N SER A 50 -12.60 2.76 -0.84
CA SER A 50 -13.64 2.10 -0.06
C SER A 50 -13.08 1.06 0.91
N LYS A 51 -11.89 0.54 0.64
CA LYS A 51 -11.25 -0.49 1.46
C LYS A 51 -9.96 -0.01 2.09
N LYS A 52 -9.77 1.30 2.14
CA LYS A 52 -8.51 1.91 2.54
C LYS A 52 -8.01 1.39 3.88
N PHE A 53 -8.87 1.36 4.88
CA PHE A 53 -8.44 0.94 6.21
C PHE A 53 -8.05 -0.53 6.25
N ASP A 54 -8.71 -1.37 5.47
CA ASP A 54 -8.36 -2.78 5.38
C ASP A 54 -6.98 -2.96 4.74
N TYR A 55 -6.69 -2.21 3.68
CA TYR A 55 -5.36 -2.24 3.06
C TYR A 55 -4.30 -1.72 4.01
N GLU A 56 -4.61 -0.67 4.76
CA GLU A 56 -3.67 -0.12 5.71
C GLU A 56 -3.37 -1.11 6.84
N ASP A 57 -4.38 -1.84 7.31
CA ASP A 57 -4.17 -2.86 8.34
C ASP A 57 -3.26 -3.98 7.84
N ILE A 58 -3.46 -4.43 6.61
CA ILE A 58 -2.63 -5.48 6.02
C ILE A 58 -1.20 -4.98 5.89
N ALA A 59 -1.03 -3.77 5.37
CA ALA A 59 0.30 -3.19 5.19
C ALA A 59 1.00 -2.97 6.54
N GLU A 60 0.26 -2.52 7.55
CA GLU A 60 0.82 -2.31 8.87
C GLU A 60 1.38 -3.61 9.45
N SER A 61 0.63 -4.71 9.35
CA SER A 61 1.11 -6.00 9.81
C SER A 61 2.38 -6.42 9.07
N ALA A 62 2.41 -6.23 7.75
CA ALA A 62 3.57 -6.59 6.96
C ALA A 62 4.78 -5.73 7.30
N ILE A 63 4.57 -4.45 7.57
CA ILE A 63 5.65 -3.53 7.97
C ILE A 63 6.21 -3.94 9.33
N GLU A 64 5.33 -4.28 10.26
CA GLU A 64 5.77 -4.71 11.59
C GLU A 64 6.60 -5.99 11.52
N ASP A 65 6.32 -6.86 10.56
CA ASP A 65 7.08 -8.07 10.32
C ASP A 65 8.30 -7.83 9.42
N GLU A 66 8.54 -6.59 9.04
CA GLU A 66 9.68 -6.16 8.21
C GLU A 66 9.75 -6.92 6.89
N LEU A 67 8.61 -7.10 6.25
CA LEU A 67 8.52 -7.84 4.98
C LEU A 67 8.84 -7.00 3.75
N TYR A 68 9.17 -5.72 3.93
CA TYR A 68 9.56 -4.87 2.81
C TYR A 68 10.96 -5.23 2.31
N ASN A 69 11.18 -5.01 1.02
CA ASN A 69 12.46 -5.32 0.40
C ASN A 69 13.49 -4.20 0.68
N ASP A 70 14.68 -4.33 0.10
CA ASP A 70 15.77 -3.37 0.32
C ASP A 70 15.43 -1.97 -0.17
N GLN A 71 14.46 -1.85 -1.07
CA GLN A 71 14.04 -0.57 -1.61
C GLN A 71 12.87 0.02 -0.86
N GLY A 72 12.43 -0.62 0.21
CA GLY A 72 11.30 -0.15 0.99
C GLY A 72 9.96 -0.38 0.31
N GLU A 73 9.83 -1.47 -0.42
CA GLU A 73 8.60 -1.83 -1.12
C GLU A 73 7.99 -3.08 -0.55
N ILE A 74 6.67 -3.11 -0.49
CA ILE A 74 5.94 -4.24 0.04
C ILE A 74 4.75 -4.53 -0.87
N GLU A 75 4.60 -5.77 -1.26
CA GLU A 75 3.45 -6.18 -2.06
C GLU A 75 2.39 -6.78 -1.15
N VAL A 76 1.14 -6.32 -1.33
CA VAL A 76 -0.02 -6.90 -0.65
C VAL A 76 -0.95 -7.48 -1.69
N GLU A 77 -1.95 -8.23 -1.27
CA GLU A 77 -2.90 -8.83 -2.20
C GLU A 77 -4.13 -7.94 -2.35
N GLU A 78 -4.63 -7.87 -3.58
CA GLU A 78 -5.86 -7.13 -3.83
C GLU A 78 -7.01 -7.76 -3.05
N LEU A 79 -7.77 -6.92 -2.34
CA LEU A 79 -8.96 -7.37 -1.61
C LEU A 79 -10.15 -7.38 -2.57
N LEU A 80 -10.82 -8.52 -2.67
CA LEU A 80 -11.94 -8.72 -3.58
C LEU A 80 -13.28 -8.66 -2.86
#